data_1ebb4bab5c2470c5a275dfc1488be1cf
#
_entry.id   1ebb4bab5c2470c5a275dfc1488be1cf
#
_cell.length_a   1.000
_cell.length_b   1.000
_cell.length_c   1.000
_cell.angle_alpha   90.00
_cell.angle_beta   90.00
_cell.angle_gamma   90.00
#
_symmetry.space_group_name_H-M   'P 1'
#
loop_
_entity.id
_entity.type
_entity.pdbx_description
1 polymer ?
#
loop_
_entity_poly.entity_id
_entity_poly.type
_entity_poly.pdbx_seq_one_letter_code
_entity_poly.pdbx_strand_id
1 'polypeptide(L)'
;MNNRIIVDISNFIFVSNKPQKVDAIFLPGGSHPEQPEYAAKLYIKVFAEYVIPSGGVSVKRDKWPGVRSKTEIYNGDYKTDCEFFTDVLIKNGVPRTAIYGEEKSGHTRDNAFFTRKIVNDNSLKIKTAMIVCKAFHARCRFPTFLAKLFL
;
A
#
# COMPACT_ATOMS: atom_id res chain seq x y z
N MET A 1 -22.95 13.76 -22.90
CA MET A 1 -22.31 14.07 -21.60
C MET A 1 -21.19 15.06 -21.84
N ASN A 2 -21.07 16.11 -21.05
CA ASN A 2 -20.09 17.16 -21.31
C ASN A 2 -18.67 16.63 -20.98
N ASN A 3 -17.80 16.50 -21.99
CA ASN A 3 -16.42 15.99 -21.86
C ASN A 3 -15.61 16.72 -20.79
N ARG A 4 -15.89 18.01 -20.55
CA ARG A 4 -15.22 18.82 -19.54
C ARG A 4 -15.49 18.27 -18.12
N ILE A 5 -16.73 17.90 -17.80
CA ILE A 5 -17.11 17.34 -16.49
C ILE A 5 -16.35 16.02 -16.24
N ILE A 6 -16.25 15.16 -17.25
CA ILE A 6 -15.51 13.89 -17.14
C ILE A 6 -14.04 14.16 -16.87
N VAL A 7 -13.42 15.09 -17.59
CA VAL A 7 -12.01 15.47 -17.40
C VAL A 7 -11.78 16.04 -15.99
N ASP A 8 -12.65 16.95 -15.55
CA ASP A 8 -12.52 17.59 -14.22
C ASP A 8 -12.64 16.55 -13.09
N ILE A 9 -13.63 15.65 -13.17
CA ILE A 9 -13.80 14.56 -12.21
C ILE A 9 -12.59 13.61 -12.25
N SER A 10 -12.11 13.24 -13.42
CA SER A 10 -10.95 12.36 -13.58
C SER A 10 -9.69 12.98 -12.98
N ASN A 11 -9.41 14.23 -13.25
CA ASN A 11 -8.27 14.96 -12.68
C ASN A 11 -8.38 15.11 -11.16
N PHE A 12 -9.59 15.23 -10.64
CA PHE A 12 -9.81 15.27 -9.20
C PHE A 12 -9.55 13.91 -8.54
N ILE A 13 -9.99 12.81 -9.13
CA ILE A 13 -9.91 11.47 -8.53
C ILE A 13 -8.52 10.86 -8.73
N PHE A 14 -7.97 10.90 -9.95
CA PHE A 14 -6.74 10.23 -10.33
C PHE A 14 -5.52 11.11 -10.09
N VAL A 15 -5.11 11.18 -8.82
CA VAL A 15 -3.89 11.89 -8.43
C VAL A 15 -2.69 10.96 -8.63
N SER A 16 -1.68 11.40 -9.36
CA SER A 16 -0.43 10.69 -9.55
C SER A 16 0.75 11.66 -9.50
N ASN A 17 1.80 11.26 -8.82
CA ASN A 17 3.05 12.01 -8.73
C ASN A 17 4.20 11.16 -9.29
N LYS A 18 5.23 11.82 -9.84
CA LYS A 18 6.46 11.12 -10.23
C LYS A 18 7.12 10.54 -8.97
N PRO A 19 7.62 9.29 -9.01
CA PRO A 19 8.37 8.72 -7.90
C PRO A 19 9.56 9.60 -7.51
N GLN A 20 9.77 9.75 -6.21
CA GLN A 20 10.88 10.48 -5.62
C GLN A 20 11.54 9.61 -4.56
N LYS A 21 12.79 9.89 -4.23
CA LYS A 21 13.48 9.21 -3.13
C LYS A 21 12.84 9.61 -1.80
N VAL A 22 12.46 8.59 -1.01
CA VAL A 22 11.77 8.73 0.27
C VAL A 22 12.31 7.71 1.27
N ASP A 23 11.96 7.84 2.54
CA ASP A 23 12.38 6.88 3.56
C ASP A 23 11.57 5.58 3.48
N ALA A 24 10.28 5.66 3.15
CA ALA A 24 9.41 4.48 3.10
C ALA A 24 8.37 4.50 1.97
N ILE A 25 7.96 3.31 1.54
CA ILE A 25 6.79 3.08 0.68
C ILE A 25 5.67 2.52 1.55
N PHE A 26 4.58 3.26 1.69
CA PHE A 26 3.34 2.76 2.30
C PHE A 26 2.48 2.08 1.25
N LEU A 27 2.06 0.86 1.55
CA LEU A 27 1.34 -0.01 0.63
C LEU A 27 0.02 -0.48 1.25
N PRO A 28 -1.02 0.37 1.24
CA PRO A 28 -2.32 0.01 1.79
C PRO A 28 -2.97 -1.13 1.04
N GLY A 29 -3.55 -2.06 1.80
CA GLY A 29 -4.03 -3.35 1.38
C GLY A 29 -4.93 -3.44 0.15
N GLY A 30 -4.96 -4.61 -0.39
CA GLY A 30 -5.71 -5.01 -1.57
C GLY A 30 -5.38 -6.45 -1.97
N SER A 31 -6.04 -6.93 -3.01
CA SER A 31 -5.90 -8.32 -3.50
C SER A 31 -5.36 -8.43 -4.93
N HIS A 32 -4.74 -7.36 -5.42
CA HIS A 32 -4.11 -7.30 -6.74
C HIS A 32 -2.59 -7.20 -6.61
N PRO A 33 -1.80 -8.11 -7.23
CA PRO A 33 -0.34 -8.16 -7.10
C PRO A 33 0.38 -6.97 -7.76
N GLU A 34 -0.26 -6.28 -8.70
CA GLU A 34 0.35 -5.17 -9.44
C GLU A 34 0.80 -4.02 -8.52
N GLN A 35 0.12 -3.81 -7.39
CA GLN A 35 0.51 -2.79 -6.42
C GLN A 35 1.84 -3.13 -5.72
N PRO A 36 1.99 -4.28 -5.04
CA PRO A 36 3.25 -4.65 -4.41
C PRO A 36 4.36 -4.95 -5.43
N GLU A 37 4.06 -5.44 -6.63
CA GLU A 37 5.06 -5.56 -7.71
C GLU A 37 5.65 -4.19 -8.09
N TYR A 38 4.79 -3.16 -8.19
CA TYR A 38 5.25 -1.81 -8.49
C TYR A 38 6.06 -1.23 -7.32
N ALA A 39 5.63 -1.45 -6.08
CA ALA A 39 6.38 -1.05 -4.89
C ALA A 39 7.77 -1.73 -4.84
N ALA A 40 7.84 -3.02 -5.17
CA ALA A 40 9.12 -3.74 -5.26
C ALA A 40 10.05 -3.14 -6.32
N LYS A 41 9.53 -2.80 -7.52
CA LYS A 41 10.31 -2.11 -8.56
C LYS A 41 10.87 -0.77 -8.08
N LEU A 42 10.10 0.00 -7.32
CA LEU A 42 10.56 1.26 -6.73
C LEU A 42 11.65 1.01 -5.67
N TYR A 43 11.45 0.03 -4.81
CA TYR A 43 12.44 -0.35 -3.80
C TYR A 43 13.78 -0.73 -4.44
N ILE A 44 13.78 -1.63 -5.43
CA ILE A 44 15.00 -2.08 -6.13
C ILE A 44 15.74 -0.90 -6.81
N LYS A 45 15.01 0.10 -7.29
CA LYS A 45 15.60 1.34 -7.84
C LYS A 45 16.10 2.31 -6.76
N VAL A 46 16.16 1.88 -5.50
CA VAL A 46 16.64 2.66 -4.35
C VAL A 46 15.83 3.95 -4.12
N PHE A 47 14.51 3.87 -4.35
CA PHE A 47 13.62 4.99 -4.03
C PHE A 47 13.17 4.99 -2.55
N ALA A 48 13.34 3.89 -1.80
CA ALA A 48 13.00 3.82 -0.38
C ALA A 48 13.86 2.80 0.37
N GLU A 49 13.99 2.95 1.70
CA GLU A 49 14.66 2.00 2.58
C GLU A 49 13.70 0.92 3.11
N TYR A 50 12.43 1.29 3.32
CA TYR A 50 11.41 0.42 3.90
C TYR A 50 10.18 0.32 3.01
N VAL A 51 9.52 -0.84 3.06
CA VAL A 51 8.20 -1.06 2.48
C VAL A 51 7.26 -1.52 3.58
N ILE A 52 6.14 -0.83 3.72
CA ILE A 52 5.19 -1.09 4.81
C ILE A 52 3.83 -1.48 4.21
N PRO A 53 3.62 -2.79 3.95
CA PRO A 53 2.31 -3.31 3.58
C PRO A 53 1.37 -3.26 4.79
N SER A 54 0.15 -2.80 4.59
CA SER A 54 -0.85 -2.73 5.65
C SER A 54 -2.20 -3.25 5.17
N GLY A 55 -2.83 -4.11 5.95
CA GLY A 55 -4.15 -4.61 5.67
C GLY A 55 -4.40 -6.01 6.23
N GLY A 56 -5.42 -6.11 7.07
CA GLY A 56 -6.02 -7.37 7.51
C GLY A 56 -7.12 -7.81 6.55
N VAL A 57 -8.24 -8.27 7.13
CA VAL A 57 -9.47 -8.55 6.40
C VAL A 57 -10.39 -7.33 6.47
N SER A 58 -10.98 -6.92 5.35
CA SER A 58 -11.94 -5.82 5.34
C SER A 58 -13.11 -6.10 6.27
N VAL A 59 -13.53 -5.10 7.07
CA VAL A 59 -14.71 -5.18 7.97
C VAL A 59 -16.02 -5.52 7.24
N LYS A 60 -16.04 -5.44 5.91
CA LYS A 60 -17.18 -5.83 5.08
C LYS A 60 -17.18 -7.30 4.66
N ARG A 61 -16.23 -8.10 5.15
CA ARG A 61 -15.99 -9.49 4.74
C ARG A 61 -15.65 -10.36 5.93
N ASP A 62 -16.09 -11.60 5.91
CA ASP A 62 -15.76 -12.60 6.94
C ASP A 62 -14.37 -13.19 6.76
N LYS A 63 -13.88 -13.18 5.51
CA LYS A 63 -12.56 -13.73 5.15
C LYS A 63 -11.91 -12.91 4.03
N TRP A 64 -10.62 -13.09 3.90
CA TRP A 64 -9.86 -12.50 2.79
C TRP A 64 -10.37 -13.01 1.43
N PRO A 65 -10.56 -12.13 0.41
CA PRO A 65 -11.24 -12.49 -0.85
C PRO A 65 -10.37 -13.30 -1.83
N GLY A 66 -9.11 -13.57 -1.50
CA GLY A 66 -8.17 -14.22 -2.41
C GLY A 66 -7.50 -13.28 -3.41
N VAL A 67 -6.52 -13.84 -4.11
CA VAL A 67 -5.75 -13.16 -5.17
C VAL A 67 -6.64 -12.90 -6.39
N ARG A 68 -6.55 -11.70 -6.98
CA ARG A 68 -7.43 -11.27 -8.08
C ARG A 68 -6.83 -11.42 -9.48
N SER A 69 -5.52 -11.54 -9.58
CA SER A 69 -4.81 -11.74 -10.85
C SER A 69 -3.50 -12.49 -10.59
N LYS A 70 -2.94 -13.13 -11.62
CA LYS A 70 -1.67 -13.89 -11.55
C LYS A 70 -1.70 -14.97 -10.46
N THR A 71 -2.82 -15.67 -10.34
CA THR A 71 -3.01 -16.73 -9.32
C THR A 71 -2.07 -17.91 -9.53
N GLU A 72 -1.58 -18.11 -10.72
CA GLU A 72 -0.56 -19.11 -11.05
C GLU A 72 0.82 -18.80 -10.42
N ILE A 73 1.11 -17.51 -10.16
CA ILE A 73 2.37 -17.06 -9.53
C ILE A 73 2.19 -16.91 -8.01
N TYR A 74 1.05 -16.35 -7.61
CA TYR A 74 0.73 -16.00 -6.22
C TYR A 74 -0.38 -16.93 -5.70
N ASN A 75 -0.02 -18.18 -5.39
CA ASN A 75 -0.94 -19.25 -5.01
C ASN A 75 -0.84 -19.67 -3.53
N GLY A 76 -0.28 -18.81 -2.68
CA GLY A 76 -0.18 -19.05 -1.23
C GLY A 76 -1.53 -19.00 -0.52
N ASP A 77 -1.61 -19.62 0.67
CA ASP A 77 -2.79 -19.58 1.53
C ASP A 77 -2.75 -18.32 2.43
N TYR A 78 -2.99 -17.17 1.83
CA TYR A 78 -2.98 -15.89 2.53
C TYR A 78 -4.28 -15.67 3.30
N LYS A 79 -4.16 -15.10 4.50
CA LYS A 79 -5.30 -14.76 5.37
C LYS A 79 -5.59 -13.25 5.38
N THR A 80 -4.60 -12.43 5.01
CA THR A 80 -4.68 -10.97 5.07
C THR A 80 -4.11 -10.32 3.80
N ASP A 81 -4.49 -9.05 3.56
CA ASP A 81 -3.87 -8.25 2.50
C ASP A 81 -2.36 -8.12 2.73
N CYS A 82 -1.94 -7.97 3.99
CA CYS A 82 -0.53 -7.81 4.36
C CYS A 82 0.30 -9.07 4.08
N GLU A 83 -0.19 -10.26 4.45
CA GLU A 83 0.49 -11.52 4.12
C GLU A 83 0.69 -11.67 2.62
N PHE A 84 -0.37 -11.43 1.85
CA PHE A 84 -0.31 -11.49 0.39
C PHE A 84 0.70 -10.49 -0.18
N PHE A 85 0.63 -9.23 0.24
CA PHE A 85 1.54 -8.21 -0.27
C PHE A 85 3.00 -8.47 0.14
N THR A 86 3.22 -9.01 1.33
CA THR A 86 4.55 -9.39 1.80
C THR A 86 5.16 -10.50 0.93
N ASP A 87 4.40 -11.53 0.59
CA ASP A 87 4.86 -12.59 -0.31
C ASP A 87 5.19 -12.06 -1.70
N VAL A 88 4.33 -11.21 -2.27
CA VAL A 88 4.59 -10.57 -3.57
C VAL A 88 5.86 -9.73 -3.52
N LEU A 89 6.07 -8.93 -2.48
CA LEU A 89 7.29 -8.11 -2.31
C LEU A 89 8.54 -8.99 -2.27
N ILE A 90 8.54 -10.06 -1.48
CA ILE A 90 9.67 -10.99 -1.36
C ILE A 90 9.96 -11.67 -2.69
N LYS A 91 8.94 -12.20 -3.37
CA LYS A 91 9.08 -12.83 -4.69
C LYS A 91 9.61 -11.87 -5.76
N ASN A 92 9.43 -10.57 -5.57
CA ASN A 92 9.95 -9.53 -6.46
C ASN A 92 11.24 -8.86 -5.94
N GLY A 93 11.96 -9.50 -5.01
CA GLY A 93 13.32 -9.12 -4.62
C GLY A 93 13.44 -8.12 -3.48
N VAL A 94 12.38 -7.81 -2.75
CA VAL A 94 12.46 -7.00 -1.53
C VAL A 94 12.86 -7.91 -0.36
N PRO A 95 13.99 -7.64 0.34
CA PRO A 95 14.41 -8.47 1.45
C PRO A 95 13.43 -8.37 2.63
N ARG A 96 13.17 -9.47 3.33
CA ARG A 96 12.23 -9.51 4.47
C ARG A 96 12.58 -8.49 5.54
N THR A 97 13.85 -8.16 5.71
CA THR A 97 14.36 -7.17 6.69
C THR A 97 13.93 -5.73 6.37
N ALA A 98 13.55 -5.42 5.15
CA ALA A 98 13.04 -4.11 4.74
C ALA A 98 11.51 -4.02 4.81
N ILE A 99 10.81 -5.11 5.15
CA ILE A 99 9.34 -5.18 5.14
C ILE A 99 8.80 -5.14 6.57
N TYR A 100 7.97 -4.15 6.87
CA TYR A 100 7.32 -3.95 8.17
C TYR A 100 5.81 -3.98 8.00
N GLY A 101 5.21 -5.17 8.03
CA GLY A 101 3.79 -5.36 7.77
C GLY A 101 2.88 -5.13 8.98
N GLU A 102 1.62 -4.77 8.74
CA GLU A 102 0.55 -4.77 9.73
C GLU A 102 -0.70 -5.49 9.19
N GLU A 103 -1.38 -6.27 10.02
CA GLU A 103 -2.44 -7.20 9.63
C GLU A 103 -3.78 -6.94 10.33
N LYS A 104 -3.86 -5.86 11.12
CA LYS A 104 -5.04 -5.59 11.96
C LYS A 104 -6.08 -4.70 11.28
N SER A 105 -5.67 -3.91 10.29
CA SER A 105 -6.54 -2.94 9.66
C SER A 105 -7.64 -3.58 8.82
N GLY A 106 -8.87 -3.13 9.03
CA GLY A 106 -10.04 -3.56 8.27
C GLY A 106 -10.58 -2.51 7.29
N HIS A 107 -10.05 -1.28 7.34
CA HIS A 107 -10.42 -0.18 6.43
C HIS A 107 -9.31 0.88 6.33
N THR A 108 -9.47 1.85 5.40
CA THR A 108 -8.43 2.83 5.05
C THR A 108 -7.90 3.64 6.24
N ARG A 109 -8.76 4.05 7.17
CA ARG A 109 -8.35 4.81 8.37
C ARG A 109 -7.43 3.98 9.26
N ASP A 110 -7.76 2.71 9.45
CA ASP A 110 -6.98 1.80 10.27
C ASP A 110 -5.63 1.49 9.63
N ASN A 111 -5.57 1.37 8.29
CA ASN A 111 -4.30 1.22 7.59
C ASN A 111 -3.31 2.32 8.01
N ALA A 112 -3.73 3.58 8.02
CA ALA A 112 -2.88 4.69 8.42
C ALA A 112 -2.52 4.65 9.91
N PHE A 113 -3.50 4.37 10.77
CA PHE A 113 -3.31 4.31 12.22
C PHE A 113 -2.33 3.19 12.62
N PHE A 114 -2.55 1.98 12.15
CA PHE A 114 -1.67 0.85 12.48
C PHE A 114 -0.32 0.93 11.78
N THR A 115 -0.24 1.52 10.57
CA THR A 115 1.06 1.84 9.95
C THR A 115 1.88 2.77 10.84
N ARG A 116 1.28 3.84 11.40
CA ARG A 116 1.96 4.72 12.37
C ARG A 116 2.45 3.94 13.59
N LYS A 117 1.64 3.03 14.09
CA LYS A 117 2.04 2.17 15.22
C LYS A 117 3.26 1.31 14.88
N ILE A 118 3.27 0.65 13.71
CA ILE A 118 4.44 -0.12 13.25
C ILE A 118 5.69 0.76 13.15
N VAL A 119 5.59 1.95 12.61
CA VAL A 119 6.70 2.91 12.51
C VAL A 119 7.26 3.24 13.88
N ASN A 120 6.40 3.53 14.86
CA ASN A 120 6.81 3.88 16.23
C ASN A 120 7.38 2.68 16.97
N ASP A 121 6.71 1.52 16.95
CA ASP A 121 7.10 0.31 17.68
C ASP A 121 8.47 -0.22 17.19
N ASN A 122 8.82 0.01 15.92
CA ASN A 122 10.11 -0.37 15.34
C ASN A 122 11.12 0.79 15.30
N SER A 123 10.78 1.95 15.87
CA SER A 123 11.65 3.13 15.89
C SER A 123 12.17 3.55 14.50
N LEU A 124 11.35 3.36 13.44
CA LEU A 124 11.74 3.69 12.08
C LEU A 124 11.79 5.21 11.91
N LYS A 125 12.91 5.71 11.39
CA LYS A 125 13.11 7.14 11.15
C LYS A 125 12.52 7.54 9.79
N ILE A 126 11.21 7.71 9.71
CA ILE A 126 10.50 8.07 8.48
C ILE A 126 10.07 9.54 8.54
N LYS A 127 10.62 10.36 7.66
CA LYS A 127 10.25 11.77 7.45
C LYS A 127 9.46 11.96 6.16
N THR A 128 9.71 11.11 5.17
CA THR A 128 9.11 11.16 3.84
C THR A 128 8.62 9.79 3.40
N ALA A 129 7.47 9.74 2.73
CA ALA A 129 6.93 8.48 2.23
C ALA A 129 6.21 8.64 0.89
N MET A 130 6.20 7.57 0.11
CA MET A 130 5.30 7.38 -1.03
C MET A 130 4.16 6.46 -0.64
N ILE A 131 2.97 6.71 -1.18
CA ILE A 131 1.84 5.79 -1.08
C ILE A 131 1.62 5.14 -2.44
N VAL A 132 1.76 3.82 -2.49
CA VAL A 132 1.44 3.03 -3.69
C VAL A 132 0.06 2.41 -3.50
N CYS A 133 -0.91 2.86 -4.28
CA CYS A 133 -2.29 2.40 -4.16
C CYS A 133 -2.99 2.41 -5.53
N LYS A 134 -4.20 1.83 -5.59
CA LYS A 134 -5.05 1.94 -6.78
C LYS A 134 -5.36 3.40 -7.08
N ALA A 135 -5.31 3.79 -8.35
CA ALA A 135 -5.46 5.18 -8.79
C ALA A 135 -6.70 5.87 -8.21
N PHE A 136 -7.86 5.21 -8.21
CA PHE A 136 -9.11 5.77 -7.67
C PHE A 136 -9.15 5.89 -6.13
N HIS A 137 -8.18 5.33 -5.42
CA HIS A 137 -8.02 5.48 -3.98
C HIS A 137 -7.04 6.60 -3.59
N ALA A 138 -6.25 7.12 -4.53
CA ALA A 138 -5.16 8.04 -4.23
C ALA A 138 -5.64 9.30 -3.50
N ARG A 139 -6.71 9.92 -3.99
CA ARG A 139 -7.29 11.14 -3.37
C ARG A 139 -7.76 10.92 -1.93
N CYS A 140 -8.33 9.76 -1.62
CA CYS A 140 -8.79 9.44 -0.27
C CYS A 140 -7.62 9.05 0.66
N ARG A 141 -6.66 8.26 0.16
CA ARG A 141 -5.59 7.71 1.00
C ARG A 141 -4.53 8.74 1.37
N PHE A 142 -4.19 9.65 0.46
CA PHE A 142 -3.16 10.65 0.71
C PHE A 142 -3.45 11.53 1.94
N PRO A 143 -4.61 12.21 2.07
CA PRO A 143 -4.91 13.01 3.26
C PRO A 143 -5.00 12.18 4.53
N THR A 144 -5.53 10.95 4.45
CA THR A 144 -5.67 10.05 5.60
C THR A 144 -4.31 9.68 6.18
N PHE A 145 -3.35 9.32 5.32
CA PHE A 145 -1.98 9.00 5.75
C PHE A 145 -1.24 10.24 6.23
N LEU A 146 -1.36 11.38 5.53
CA LEU A 146 -0.75 12.64 5.94
C LEU A 146 -1.19 13.03 7.37
N ALA A 147 -2.49 13.07 7.63
CA ALA A 147 -3.05 13.47 8.93
C ALA A 147 -2.71 12.48 10.07
N LYS A 148 -2.45 11.20 9.77
CA LYS A 148 -2.22 10.18 10.80
C LYS A 148 -0.76 9.86 11.06
N LEU A 149 0.12 10.13 10.11
CA LEU A 149 1.54 9.79 10.20
C LEU A 149 2.44 10.99 10.47
N PHE A 150 2.07 12.18 9.99
CA PHE A 150 2.94 13.36 10.02
C PHE A 150 2.35 14.56 10.80
N LEU A 151 1.09 14.51 11.21
CA LEU A 151 0.43 15.46 12.10
C LEU A 151 0.01 14.80 13.42
#